data_65e81e4d9cb2a218dd68345c0518e949
#
_entry.id   65e81e4d9cb2a218dd68345c0518e949
#
_cell.length_a   1.000
_cell.length_b   1.000
_cell.length_c   1.000
_cell.angle_alpha   90.00
_cell.angle_beta   90.00
_cell.angle_gamma   90.00
#
_symmetry.space_group_name_H-M   'P 1'
#
loop_
_entity.id
_entity.type
_entity.pdbx_description
1 polymer ?
#
loop_
_entity_poly.entity_id
_entity_poly.type
_entity_poly.pdbx_seq_one_letter_code
_entity_poly.pdbx_strand_id
1 'polypeptide(L)'
;MISFDFEAFFFPPALPPIFQRLFAISANGAIVEGDNLTNVRKAKTTMLNSKLNSAGDSVTGQTAVDPKGYLTEMSSVIPAMATSNIQDVKKGRQLLKSVRDTNPAHAPAWIASARIEEAVGEMQKARNLITMGCEKCPRNEDVWLEAARLQEGEMAKKVCAAAIQRLPKSVKIWTRAAQLESENKAKRRVFRRALEHTPESVQLWKQAVNLEKPTDARIMLSRAVECCPTSQELWLALARLESYENARKVLNKARKHIPTERQIWIAAAQLEESNNETDKMESMIEKVIARSVSSLQTNGVEIYREHWIDEAKKCEREKFPITCGAIVRNVIGVGIEEQDHENTWMGDIKACLSDEVSEWSVHTARSIYAHALGLYPNNHTFWEEAAYFEQKHGTADQLEDLLEQAVRVCPKNENFWLMAAKSKWKSKQNIGMARKILASAFKVNPNSEKIWLAAVKLEQENNEPIRARKLLAKARDKADTPRVWMTSVKLEWQLDNMVDALDLVKKSLKKYRMVLKK
;
A
#
# COMPACT_ATOMS: atom_id res chain seq x y z
N MET A 1 4.39 19.27 -22.11
CA MET A 1 5.70 19.07 -21.46
C MET A 1 5.42 18.56 -20.07
N ILE A 2 5.22 17.26 -19.90
CA ILE A 2 4.98 16.61 -18.60
C ILE A 2 6.35 16.21 -18.09
N SER A 3 6.83 16.90 -17.08
CA SER A 3 8.02 16.53 -16.32
C SER A 3 7.69 15.22 -15.59
N PHE A 4 8.20 14.11 -16.08
CA PHE A 4 8.13 12.84 -15.39
C PHE A 4 9.17 12.83 -14.28
N ASP A 5 8.71 12.86 -13.04
CA ASP A 5 9.55 12.62 -11.86
C ASP A 5 9.93 11.14 -11.81
N PHE A 6 11.10 10.84 -12.33
CA PHE A 6 11.67 9.49 -12.40
C PHE A 6 12.08 8.95 -11.01
N GLU A 7 12.26 9.83 -10.03
CA GLU A 7 12.64 9.47 -8.66
C GLU A 7 11.56 8.73 -7.89
N ALA A 8 10.27 9.02 -8.15
CA ALA A 8 9.15 8.38 -7.44
C ALA A 8 8.96 6.89 -7.74
N PHE A 9 9.64 6.36 -8.78
CA PHE A 9 9.45 4.98 -9.24
C PHE A 9 10.52 3.98 -8.77
N PHE A 10 11.65 4.48 -8.26
CA PHE A 10 12.78 3.62 -7.90
C PHE A 10 13.09 3.57 -6.40
N PHE A 11 12.49 4.44 -5.60
CA PHE A 11 12.62 4.40 -4.15
C PHE A 11 11.32 3.86 -3.53
N PRO A 12 11.39 2.99 -2.53
CA PRO A 12 10.22 2.69 -1.71
C PRO A 12 9.76 4.00 -1.04
N PRO A 13 8.44 4.16 -0.80
CA PRO A 13 7.93 5.32 -0.09
C PRO A 13 8.66 5.47 1.25
N ALA A 14 8.88 6.73 1.64
CA ALA A 14 9.60 7.10 2.85
C ALA A 14 9.21 6.22 4.04
N LEU A 15 10.20 5.83 4.83
CA LEU A 15 10.06 5.06 6.07
C LEU A 15 8.88 5.58 6.91
N PRO A 16 8.11 4.68 7.53
CA PRO A 16 6.94 5.06 8.32
C PRO A 16 7.30 6.05 9.45
N PRO A 17 6.37 6.93 9.86
CA PRO A 17 6.61 8.07 10.75
C PRO A 17 7.19 7.72 12.14
N ILE A 18 7.22 6.45 12.51
CA ILE A 18 7.88 5.95 13.73
C ILE A 18 9.40 6.15 13.66
N PHE A 19 10.02 6.07 12.47
CA PHE A 19 11.45 6.30 12.29
C PHE A 19 11.82 7.79 12.21
N GLN A 20 10.90 8.65 11.77
CA GLN A 20 11.14 10.11 11.76
C GLN A 20 11.15 10.72 13.18
N ARG A 21 10.43 10.13 14.14
CA ARG A 21 10.48 10.57 15.54
C ARG A 21 11.78 10.24 16.26
N LEU A 22 12.53 9.25 15.82
CA LEU A 22 13.84 8.91 16.39
C LEU A 22 14.95 9.86 15.92
N PHE A 23 14.79 10.52 14.76
CA PHE A 23 15.75 11.52 14.26
C PHE A 23 15.40 12.96 14.65
N ALA A 24 14.16 13.26 15.03
CA ALA A 24 13.71 14.60 15.44
C ALA A 24 14.14 15.00 16.86
N ILE A 25 14.67 14.07 17.65
CA ILE A 25 15.14 14.36 19.05
C ILE A 25 16.54 14.97 19.07
N SER A 26 17.23 15.06 17.92
CA SER A 26 18.59 15.62 17.84
C SER A 26 18.68 17.12 17.50
N ALA A 27 17.55 17.84 17.30
CA ALA A 27 17.57 19.22 16.84
C ALA A 27 17.18 20.28 17.89
N ASN A 28 16.75 19.90 19.09
CA ASN A 28 16.48 20.87 20.16
C ASN A 28 17.35 20.57 21.38
N GLY A 29 18.46 21.31 21.45
CA GLY A 29 19.33 21.35 22.62
C GLY A 29 18.60 21.89 23.84
N ALA A 30 18.17 21.01 24.73
CA ALA A 30 17.91 21.30 26.10
C ALA A 30 18.66 20.26 26.93
N ILE A 31 19.72 20.75 27.57
CA ILE A 31 20.54 20.04 28.54
C ILE A 31 19.67 19.71 29.75
N VAL A 32 19.36 18.43 29.95
CA VAL A 32 18.92 17.91 31.24
C VAL A 32 20.03 16.99 31.73
N GLU A 33 20.88 17.54 32.57
CA GLU A 33 21.91 16.77 33.28
C GLU A 33 21.27 15.85 34.30
N GLY A 34 21.64 14.59 34.32
CA GLY A 34 21.50 13.70 35.44
C GLY A 34 21.05 12.25 35.12
N ASP A 35 20.06 12.05 34.24
CA ASP A 35 19.41 10.73 34.10
C ASP A 35 19.87 9.85 32.94
N ASN A 36 20.61 10.40 31.98
CA ASN A 36 21.01 9.67 30.77
C ASN A 36 22.12 8.64 30.99
N LEU A 37 23.01 8.86 31.95
CA LEU A 37 24.15 7.94 32.25
C LEU A 37 23.72 6.65 32.93
N THR A 38 22.70 6.70 33.77
CA THR A 38 22.14 5.51 34.45
C THR A 38 21.33 4.65 33.50
N ASN A 39 20.61 5.26 32.55
CA ASN A 39 19.82 4.54 31.55
C ASN A 39 20.70 3.89 30.48
N VAL A 40 21.78 4.54 30.06
CA VAL A 40 22.79 3.97 29.16
C VAL A 40 23.55 2.82 29.83
N ARG A 41 23.87 2.94 31.13
CA ARG A 41 24.47 1.85 31.90
C ARG A 41 23.51 0.66 32.04
N LYS A 42 22.22 0.86 32.31
CA LYS A 42 21.20 -0.19 32.39
C LYS A 42 20.98 -0.87 31.03
N ALA A 43 20.91 -0.12 29.94
CA ALA A 43 20.80 -0.67 28.59
C ALA A 43 22.03 -1.50 28.21
N LYS A 44 23.24 -1.06 28.59
CA LYS A 44 24.50 -1.77 28.36
C LYS A 44 24.58 -3.08 29.16
N THR A 45 24.15 -3.08 30.42
CA THR A 45 24.11 -4.29 31.26
C THR A 45 23.05 -5.27 30.81
N THR A 46 21.87 -4.81 30.35
CA THR A 46 20.84 -5.69 29.80
C THR A 46 21.26 -6.31 28.45
N MET A 47 21.93 -5.56 27.58
CA MET A 47 22.48 -6.10 26.32
C MET A 47 23.61 -7.11 26.57
N LEU A 48 24.51 -6.80 27.51
CA LEU A 48 25.59 -7.73 27.87
C LEU A 48 25.05 -9.02 28.49
N ASN A 49 24.07 -8.92 29.38
CA ASN A 49 23.44 -10.08 30.02
C ASN A 49 22.60 -10.91 29.03
N SER A 50 21.91 -10.31 28.07
CA SER A 50 21.17 -11.05 27.06
C SER A 50 22.11 -11.81 26.10
N LYS A 51 23.27 -11.23 25.76
CA LYS A 51 24.29 -11.90 24.94
C LYS A 51 25.09 -12.96 25.71
N LEU A 52 25.31 -12.78 27.00
CA LEU A 52 25.89 -13.81 27.87
C LEU A 52 24.92 -15.01 28.06
N ASN A 53 23.62 -14.74 28.19
CA ASN A 53 22.60 -15.77 28.29
C ASN A 53 22.43 -16.55 26.99
N SER A 54 22.46 -15.89 25.82
CA SER A 54 22.42 -16.57 24.53
C SER A 54 23.69 -17.37 24.21
N ALA A 55 24.84 -17.00 24.77
CA ALA A 55 26.09 -17.79 24.69
C ALA A 55 26.09 -18.98 25.65
N GLY A 56 25.32 -18.94 26.76
CA GLY A 56 25.18 -20.03 27.72
C GLY A 56 24.28 -21.18 27.27
N ASP A 57 23.39 -20.94 26.26
CA ASP A 57 22.43 -21.94 25.78
C ASP A 57 22.95 -22.85 24.65
N SER A 58 24.19 -22.71 24.21
CA SER A 58 24.75 -23.60 23.20
C SER A 58 25.23 -24.94 23.86
N VAL A 59 24.43 -25.97 23.69
CA VAL A 59 24.63 -27.34 24.24
C VAL A 59 25.85 -28.06 23.65
N THR A 60 26.59 -27.50 22.72
CA THR A 60 27.69 -28.17 22.01
C THR A 60 29.10 -27.66 22.30
N GLY A 61 29.29 -26.73 23.25
CA GLY A 61 30.63 -26.29 23.67
C GLY A 61 31.55 -25.66 22.61
N GLN A 62 31.10 -25.50 21.40
CA GLN A 62 31.79 -24.74 20.37
C GLN A 62 31.16 -23.35 20.30
N THR A 63 31.74 -22.42 21.04
CA THR A 63 31.49 -20.99 20.88
C THR A 63 32.13 -20.55 19.56
N ALA A 64 31.40 -20.70 18.46
CA ALA A 64 31.67 -19.97 17.24
C ALA A 64 31.24 -18.52 17.48
N VAL A 65 32.05 -17.78 18.22
CA VAL A 65 31.95 -16.32 18.27
C VAL A 65 32.30 -15.86 16.87
N ASP A 66 31.30 -15.46 16.09
CA ASP A 66 31.55 -14.80 14.81
C ASP A 66 32.18 -13.44 15.10
N PRO A 67 33.52 -13.28 14.92
CA PRO A 67 34.21 -12.02 15.25
C PRO A 67 33.73 -10.87 14.36
N LYS A 68 33.14 -11.17 13.18
CA LYS A 68 32.57 -10.18 12.26
C LYS A 68 31.37 -9.48 12.85
N GLY A 69 30.42 -10.21 13.47
CA GLY A 69 29.24 -9.64 14.09
C GLY A 69 29.56 -8.75 15.30
N TYR A 70 30.45 -9.20 16.15
CA TYR A 70 30.82 -8.48 17.37
C TYR A 70 31.52 -7.14 17.08
N LEU A 71 32.47 -7.11 16.14
CA LEU A 71 33.22 -5.89 15.80
C LEU A 71 32.41 -4.93 14.93
N THR A 72 31.50 -5.42 14.12
CA THR A 72 30.58 -4.59 13.32
C THR A 72 29.55 -3.88 14.23
N GLU A 73 29.02 -4.57 15.23
CA GLU A 73 28.15 -3.96 16.25
C GLU A 73 28.94 -3.00 17.18
N MET A 74 30.17 -3.32 17.56
CA MET A 74 31.02 -2.37 18.28
C MET A 74 31.30 -1.10 17.47
N SER A 75 31.43 -1.19 16.16
CA SER A 75 31.63 -0.01 15.32
C SER A 75 30.43 0.94 15.29
N SER A 76 29.23 0.45 15.53
CA SER A 76 28.02 1.28 15.67
C SER A 76 27.87 1.93 17.06
N VAL A 77 28.49 1.35 18.07
CA VAL A 77 28.46 1.84 19.47
C VAL A 77 29.61 2.82 19.77
N ILE A 78 30.70 2.78 18.99
CA ILE A 78 31.87 3.64 19.16
C ILE A 78 31.56 5.15 19.17
N PRO A 79 30.69 5.69 18.30
CA PRO A 79 30.32 7.12 18.39
C PRO A 79 29.69 7.53 19.72
N ALA A 80 28.91 6.63 20.34
CA ALA A 80 28.32 6.86 21.66
C ALA A 80 29.34 6.73 22.80
N MET A 81 30.44 6.00 22.60
CA MET A 81 31.52 5.87 23.59
C MET A 81 32.52 7.03 23.55
N ALA A 82 32.64 7.74 22.45
CA ALA A 82 33.58 8.87 22.30
C ALA A 82 33.23 10.06 23.22
N THR A 83 32.00 10.13 23.68
CA THR A 83 31.54 11.17 24.61
C THR A 83 31.74 10.82 26.10
N SER A 84 32.17 9.58 26.45
CA SER A 84 32.11 9.07 27.83
C SER A 84 33.41 8.61 28.45
N ASN A 85 34.50 9.16 28.46
CA ASN A 85 35.75 8.89 29.21
C ASN A 85 36.98 8.60 28.34
N ILE A 86 37.99 9.45 28.51
CA ILE A 86 39.36 9.34 27.96
C ILE A 86 40.03 7.97 28.24
N GLN A 87 39.69 7.32 29.37
CA GLN A 87 40.24 6.00 29.73
C GLN A 87 39.71 4.88 28.85
N ASP A 88 38.43 4.90 28.44
CA ASP A 88 37.83 3.88 27.59
C ASP A 88 38.38 3.95 26.15
N VAL A 89 38.68 5.14 25.67
CA VAL A 89 39.33 5.35 24.37
C VAL A 89 40.73 4.76 24.34
N LYS A 90 41.54 4.95 25.42
CA LYS A 90 42.88 4.37 25.52
C LYS A 90 42.85 2.83 25.52
N LYS A 91 41.91 2.24 26.27
CA LYS A 91 41.71 0.77 26.29
C LYS A 91 41.27 0.26 24.91
N GLY A 92 40.32 0.95 24.25
CA GLY A 92 39.86 0.62 22.90
C GLY A 92 40.98 0.64 21.86
N ARG A 93 41.84 1.68 21.91
CA ARG A 93 43.04 1.75 21.07
C ARG A 93 44.01 0.60 21.29
N GLN A 94 44.25 0.22 22.54
CA GLN A 94 45.16 -0.90 22.86
C GLN A 94 44.58 -2.23 22.39
N LEU A 95 43.30 -2.49 22.62
CA LEU A 95 42.62 -3.71 22.16
C LEU A 95 42.64 -3.84 20.64
N LEU A 96 42.26 -2.77 19.93
CA LEU A 96 42.24 -2.78 18.47
C LEU A 96 43.65 -2.87 17.89
N LYS A 97 44.65 -2.26 18.54
CA LYS A 97 46.06 -2.43 18.15
C LYS A 97 46.48 -3.89 18.28
N SER A 98 46.20 -4.55 19.41
CA SER A 98 46.47 -5.97 19.62
C SER A 98 45.82 -6.85 18.54
N VAL A 99 44.53 -6.58 18.19
CA VAL A 99 43.83 -7.31 17.12
C VAL A 99 44.48 -7.13 15.76
N ARG A 100 44.94 -5.91 15.43
CA ARG A 100 45.64 -5.64 14.15
C ARG A 100 47.04 -6.26 14.09
N ASP A 101 47.72 -6.34 15.23
CA ASP A 101 49.06 -6.94 15.32
C ASP A 101 48.97 -8.47 15.25
N THR A 102 47.92 -9.08 15.83
CA THR A 102 47.69 -10.53 15.77
C THR A 102 47.08 -11.00 14.46
N ASN A 103 46.17 -10.22 13.87
CA ASN A 103 45.55 -10.54 12.59
C ASN A 103 45.49 -9.30 11.67
N PRO A 104 46.55 -9.02 10.92
CA PRO A 104 46.59 -7.86 10.02
C PRO A 104 45.57 -7.89 8.89
N ALA A 105 45.07 -9.08 8.51
CA ALA A 105 44.06 -9.24 7.48
C ALA A 105 42.64 -9.00 7.95
N HIS A 106 42.41 -8.67 9.24
CA HIS A 106 41.12 -8.44 9.81
C HIS A 106 40.63 -7.00 9.53
N ALA A 107 39.89 -6.83 8.45
CA ALA A 107 39.41 -5.53 7.96
C ALA A 107 38.56 -4.72 8.99
N PRO A 108 37.62 -5.31 9.75
CA PRO A 108 36.84 -4.57 10.74
C PRO A 108 37.69 -3.89 11.83
N ALA A 109 38.85 -4.47 12.21
CA ALA A 109 39.73 -3.85 13.20
C ALA A 109 40.35 -2.54 12.69
N TRP A 110 40.71 -2.47 11.40
CA TRP A 110 41.22 -1.27 10.78
C TRP A 110 40.15 -0.17 10.69
N ILE A 111 38.93 -0.54 10.27
CA ILE A 111 37.80 0.37 10.21
C ILE A 111 37.45 0.93 11.59
N ALA A 112 37.32 0.04 12.61
CA ALA A 112 37.02 0.46 13.97
C ALA A 112 38.14 1.36 14.54
N SER A 113 39.39 1.06 14.27
CA SER A 113 40.51 1.91 14.71
C SER A 113 40.45 3.31 14.08
N ALA A 114 40.17 3.41 12.77
CA ALA A 114 40.01 4.69 12.10
C ALA A 114 38.83 5.50 12.65
N ARG A 115 37.72 4.86 12.91
CA ARG A 115 36.52 5.51 13.48
C ARG A 115 36.73 6.01 14.92
N ILE A 116 37.52 5.31 15.75
CA ILE A 116 37.91 5.83 17.06
C ILE A 116 38.71 7.10 16.93
N GLU A 117 39.70 7.12 16.04
CA GLU A 117 40.52 8.32 15.84
C GLU A 117 39.71 9.49 15.27
N GLU A 118 38.77 9.21 14.37
CA GLU A 118 37.83 10.20 13.85
C GLU A 118 36.96 10.79 14.99
N ALA A 119 36.38 9.92 15.86
CA ALA A 119 35.56 10.33 16.98
C ALA A 119 36.33 11.18 18.03
N VAL A 120 37.65 10.96 18.13
CA VAL A 120 38.51 11.79 19.01
C VAL A 120 38.93 13.10 18.31
N GLY A 121 38.64 13.26 17.01
CA GLY A 121 39.04 14.44 16.21
C GLY A 121 40.39 14.32 15.54
N GLU A 122 41.11 13.20 15.68
CA GLU A 122 42.43 12.97 15.11
C GLU A 122 42.33 12.45 13.66
N MET A 123 41.75 13.29 12.77
CA MET A 123 41.47 12.90 11.37
C MET A 123 42.70 12.40 10.61
N GLN A 124 43.88 12.97 10.85
CA GLN A 124 45.10 12.57 10.16
C GLN A 124 45.56 11.17 10.56
N LYS A 125 45.38 10.81 11.85
CA LYS A 125 45.67 9.45 12.33
C LYS A 125 44.65 8.45 11.77
N ALA A 126 43.36 8.82 11.71
CA ALA A 126 42.33 8.01 11.11
C ALA A 126 42.62 7.70 9.64
N ARG A 127 43.03 8.72 8.84
CA ARG A 127 43.40 8.57 7.43
C ARG A 127 44.63 7.67 7.24
N ASN A 128 45.66 7.82 8.07
CA ASN A 128 46.86 6.98 8.03
C ASN A 128 46.52 5.52 8.37
N LEU A 129 45.73 5.29 9.42
CA LEU A 129 45.30 3.94 9.84
C LEU A 129 44.51 3.22 8.76
N ILE A 130 43.54 3.89 8.16
CA ILE A 130 42.72 3.26 7.13
C ILE A 130 43.52 3.01 5.84
N THR A 131 44.49 3.87 5.48
CA THR A 131 45.39 3.66 4.35
C THR A 131 46.25 2.40 4.58
N MET A 132 46.82 2.23 5.77
CA MET A 132 47.49 0.98 6.15
C MET A 132 46.56 -0.23 6.06
N GLY A 133 45.25 -0.04 6.46
CA GLY A 133 44.22 -1.05 6.31
C GLY A 133 44.01 -1.48 4.86
N CYS A 134 44.00 -0.54 3.91
CA CYS A 134 43.88 -0.83 2.47
C CYS A 134 45.07 -1.65 1.95
N GLU A 135 46.30 -1.40 2.46
CA GLU A 135 47.50 -2.16 2.09
C GLU A 135 47.45 -3.59 2.63
N LYS A 136 46.99 -3.78 3.90
CA LYS A 136 46.93 -5.09 4.54
C LYS A 136 45.71 -5.92 4.12
N CYS A 137 44.58 -5.27 3.78
CA CYS A 137 43.32 -5.89 3.41
C CYS A 137 42.86 -5.47 1.99
N PRO A 138 43.65 -5.66 0.91
CA PRO A 138 43.37 -5.11 -0.42
C PRO A 138 42.10 -5.73 -1.07
N ARG A 139 41.64 -6.88 -0.62
CA ARG A 139 40.45 -7.58 -1.14
C ARG A 139 39.16 -7.25 -0.41
N ASN A 140 39.22 -6.44 0.64
CA ASN A 140 38.03 -6.07 1.38
C ASN A 140 37.49 -4.72 0.89
N GLU A 141 36.21 -4.71 0.41
CA GLU A 141 35.60 -3.50 -0.13
C GLU A 141 35.29 -2.43 0.92
N ASP A 142 34.92 -2.86 2.16
CA ASP A 142 34.49 -1.93 3.20
C ASP A 142 35.65 -1.04 3.70
N VAL A 143 36.87 -1.56 3.73
CA VAL A 143 38.07 -0.77 4.07
C VAL A 143 38.31 0.35 3.04
N TRP A 144 38.17 0.04 1.75
CA TRP A 144 38.31 1.02 0.67
C TRP A 144 37.19 2.07 0.70
N LEU A 145 35.95 1.67 1.00
CA LEU A 145 34.84 2.58 1.15
C LEU A 145 35.02 3.52 2.33
N GLU A 146 35.50 3.01 3.45
CA GLU A 146 35.80 3.83 4.63
C GLU A 146 36.98 4.76 4.38
N ALA A 147 38.00 4.30 3.66
CA ALA A 147 39.10 5.16 3.22
C ALA A 147 38.62 6.30 2.32
N ALA A 148 37.74 6.02 1.38
CA ALA A 148 37.12 7.02 0.51
C ALA A 148 36.14 7.97 1.28
N ARG A 149 35.56 7.53 2.41
CA ARG A 149 34.72 8.37 3.28
C ARG A 149 35.53 9.40 4.07
N LEU A 150 36.67 8.95 4.62
CA LEU A 150 37.55 9.79 5.45
C LEU A 150 38.40 10.80 4.63
N GLN A 151 38.52 10.58 3.34
CA GLN A 151 39.20 11.52 2.43
C GLN A 151 38.20 12.51 1.82
N GLU A 152 38.70 13.64 1.38
CA GLU A 152 37.89 14.71 0.79
C GLU A 152 38.31 15.00 -0.66
N GLY A 153 37.33 15.39 -1.47
CA GLY A 153 37.54 15.87 -2.84
C GLY A 153 38.34 14.91 -3.74
N GLU A 154 39.41 15.40 -4.31
CA GLU A 154 40.25 14.65 -5.26
C GLU A 154 41.01 13.46 -4.64
N MET A 155 41.30 13.51 -3.34
CA MET A 155 41.94 12.39 -2.66
C MET A 155 41.00 11.19 -2.53
N ALA A 156 39.73 11.41 -2.26
CA ALA A 156 38.72 10.35 -2.24
C ALA A 156 38.58 9.68 -3.62
N LYS A 157 38.64 10.46 -4.70
CA LYS A 157 38.63 9.92 -6.07
C LYS A 157 39.86 9.05 -6.37
N LYS A 158 41.05 9.46 -5.93
CA LYS A 158 42.28 8.66 -6.08
C LYS A 158 42.17 7.33 -5.32
N VAL A 159 41.63 7.36 -4.11
CA VAL A 159 41.40 6.14 -3.31
C VAL A 159 40.40 5.21 -4.02
N CYS A 160 39.28 5.74 -4.53
CA CYS A 160 38.34 4.95 -5.32
C CYS A 160 38.94 4.38 -6.59
N ALA A 161 39.80 5.14 -7.30
CA ALA A 161 40.51 4.65 -8.50
C ALA A 161 41.44 3.50 -8.17
N ALA A 162 42.23 3.59 -7.07
CA ALA A 162 43.08 2.51 -6.59
C ALA A 162 42.26 1.29 -6.15
N ALA A 163 41.12 1.51 -5.50
CA ALA A 163 40.18 0.44 -5.09
C ALA A 163 39.61 -0.32 -6.31
N ILE A 164 39.23 0.39 -7.36
CA ILE A 164 38.70 -0.18 -8.62
C ILE A 164 39.76 -1.08 -9.29
N GLN A 165 41.03 -0.68 -9.28
CA GLN A 165 42.11 -1.51 -9.84
C GLN A 165 42.27 -2.83 -9.07
N ARG A 166 42.02 -2.85 -7.76
CA ARG A 166 42.12 -4.05 -6.93
C ARG A 166 40.83 -4.88 -6.92
N LEU A 167 39.69 -4.22 -6.97
CA LEU A 167 38.34 -4.82 -6.84
C LEU A 167 37.43 -4.36 -7.99
N PRO A 168 37.70 -4.73 -9.24
CA PRO A 168 36.92 -4.26 -10.40
C PRO A 168 35.46 -4.75 -10.40
N LYS A 169 35.14 -5.79 -9.65
CA LYS A 169 33.78 -6.35 -9.56
C LYS A 169 32.92 -5.80 -8.39
N SER A 170 33.46 -4.89 -7.58
CA SER A 170 32.68 -4.34 -6.44
C SER A 170 31.74 -3.23 -6.88
N VAL A 171 30.44 -3.51 -6.84
CA VAL A 171 29.36 -2.56 -7.15
C VAL A 171 29.37 -1.35 -6.23
N LYS A 172 29.65 -1.55 -4.94
CA LYS A 172 29.67 -0.47 -3.94
C LYS A 172 30.77 0.56 -4.21
N ILE A 173 31.97 0.11 -4.60
CA ILE A 173 33.09 1.00 -4.92
C ILE A 173 32.77 1.84 -6.16
N TRP A 174 32.23 1.23 -7.22
CA TRP A 174 31.81 1.95 -8.41
C TRP A 174 30.71 2.97 -8.13
N THR A 175 29.72 2.60 -7.31
CA THR A 175 28.66 3.53 -6.88
C THR A 175 29.24 4.71 -6.11
N ARG A 176 30.19 4.45 -5.19
CA ARG A 176 30.86 5.51 -4.43
C ARG A 176 31.71 6.41 -5.33
N ALA A 177 32.44 5.85 -6.27
CA ALA A 177 33.21 6.61 -7.25
C ALA A 177 32.31 7.54 -8.09
N ALA A 178 31.16 7.06 -8.52
CA ALA A 178 30.18 7.88 -9.25
C ALA A 178 29.58 8.99 -8.39
N GLN A 179 29.33 8.74 -7.09
CA GLN A 179 28.83 9.76 -6.16
C GLN A 179 29.82 10.90 -5.93
N LEU A 180 31.12 10.62 -5.96
CA LEU A 180 32.19 11.64 -5.79
C LEU A 180 32.35 12.55 -7.02
N GLU A 181 31.81 12.17 -8.17
CA GLU A 181 31.80 13.03 -9.35
C GLU A 181 30.70 14.08 -9.26
N SER A 182 31.00 15.34 -9.56
CA SER A 182 30.02 16.43 -9.57
C SER A 182 29.23 16.49 -10.89
N GLU A 183 29.89 16.20 -12.01
CA GLU A 183 29.31 16.29 -13.33
C GLU A 183 28.59 15.01 -13.76
N ASN A 184 27.37 15.15 -14.29
CA ASN A 184 26.63 14.02 -14.84
C ASN A 184 27.36 13.32 -16.00
N LYS A 185 28.16 14.04 -16.79
CA LYS A 185 28.99 13.44 -17.84
C LYS A 185 30.07 12.52 -17.26
N ALA A 186 30.70 12.93 -16.16
CA ALA A 186 31.71 12.12 -15.48
C ALA A 186 31.05 10.88 -14.82
N LYS A 187 29.92 11.04 -14.14
CA LYS A 187 29.13 9.91 -13.58
C LYS A 187 28.79 8.86 -14.63
N ARG A 188 28.31 9.29 -15.80
CA ARG A 188 28.02 8.38 -16.92
C ARG A 188 29.24 7.59 -17.39
N ARG A 189 30.40 8.22 -17.47
CA ARG A 189 31.66 7.52 -17.83
C ARG A 189 32.03 6.47 -16.80
N VAL A 190 31.91 6.80 -15.52
CA VAL A 190 32.16 5.86 -14.41
C VAL A 190 31.23 4.66 -14.49
N PHE A 191 29.90 4.87 -14.65
CA PHE A 191 28.96 3.77 -14.75
C PHE A 191 29.13 2.91 -16.01
N ARG A 192 29.44 3.53 -17.18
CA ARG A 192 29.72 2.74 -18.39
C ARG A 192 30.93 1.82 -18.17
N ARG A 193 31.98 2.32 -17.55
CA ARG A 193 33.18 1.52 -17.22
C ARG A 193 32.88 0.45 -16.16
N ALA A 194 32.02 0.77 -15.18
CA ALA A 194 31.56 -0.19 -14.18
C ALA A 194 30.79 -1.36 -14.84
N LEU A 195 29.92 -1.08 -15.79
CA LEU A 195 29.14 -2.07 -16.52
C LEU A 195 29.99 -2.94 -17.47
N GLU A 196 31.13 -2.47 -17.92
CA GLU A 196 32.11 -3.29 -18.65
C GLU A 196 32.70 -4.39 -17.75
N HIS A 197 32.88 -4.10 -16.45
CA HIS A 197 33.46 -5.06 -15.49
C HIS A 197 32.39 -5.92 -14.79
N THR A 198 31.19 -5.38 -14.62
CA THR A 198 30.07 -6.04 -13.91
C THR A 198 28.73 -5.87 -14.64
N PRO A 199 28.55 -6.54 -15.78
CA PRO A 199 27.34 -6.43 -16.60
C PRO A 199 26.10 -7.06 -15.92
N GLU A 200 26.28 -7.93 -14.94
CA GLU A 200 25.20 -8.64 -14.25
C GLU A 200 24.58 -7.83 -13.09
N SER A 201 25.08 -6.62 -12.81
CA SER A 201 24.58 -5.82 -11.69
C SER A 201 23.38 -4.96 -12.07
N VAL A 202 22.20 -5.38 -11.65
CA VAL A 202 20.95 -4.63 -11.79
C VAL A 202 21.03 -3.24 -11.17
N GLN A 203 21.71 -3.11 -10.03
CA GLN A 203 21.86 -1.84 -9.32
C GLN A 203 22.65 -0.81 -10.12
N LEU A 204 23.74 -1.21 -10.80
CA LEU A 204 24.51 -0.31 -11.65
C LEU A 204 23.72 0.12 -12.89
N TRP A 205 22.98 -0.81 -13.51
CA TRP A 205 22.10 -0.49 -14.63
C TRP A 205 21.05 0.54 -14.25
N LYS A 206 20.37 0.38 -13.11
CA LYS A 206 19.38 1.36 -12.62
C LYS A 206 20.00 2.75 -12.45
N GLN A 207 21.16 2.84 -11.78
CA GLN A 207 21.81 4.12 -11.55
C GLN A 207 22.30 4.76 -12.86
N ALA A 208 22.80 3.96 -13.79
CA ALA A 208 23.24 4.44 -15.09
C ALA A 208 22.07 4.99 -15.93
N VAL A 209 20.95 4.25 -15.97
CA VAL A 209 19.74 4.64 -16.71
C VAL A 209 19.14 5.94 -16.17
N ASN A 210 19.14 6.13 -14.86
CA ASN A 210 18.61 7.36 -14.23
C ASN A 210 19.36 8.65 -14.64
N LEU A 211 20.58 8.52 -15.12
CA LEU A 211 21.39 9.66 -15.57
C LEU A 211 21.25 9.96 -17.06
N GLU A 212 20.67 9.06 -17.83
CA GLU A 212 20.56 9.20 -19.28
C GLU A 212 19.23 9.84 -19.71
N LYS A 213 19.21 10.35 -20.95
CA LYS A 213 17.96 10.83 -21.56
C LYS A 213 17.06 9.64 -21.92
N PRO A 214 15.74 9.80 -22.03
CA PRO A 214 14.82 8.70 -22.35
C PRO A 214 15.18 7.89 -23.59
N THR A 215 15.72 8.52 -24.62
CA THR A 215 16.18 7.86 -25.86
C THR A 215 17.36 6.93 -25.61
N ASP A 216 18.36 7.41 -24.87
CA ASP A 216 19.58 6.66 -24.56
C ASP A 216 19.32 5.62 -23.47
N ALA A 217 18.45 5.95 -22.51
CA ALA A 217 17.98 5.05 -21.45
C ALA A 217 17.29 3.80 -22.04
N ARG A 218 16.51 3.95 -23.10
CA ARG A 218 15.88 2.84 -23.81
C ARG A 218 16.90 1.88 -24.40
N ILE A 219 17.95 2.39 -25.07
CA ILE A 219 19.02 1.57 -25.65
C ILE A 219 19.81 0.87 -24.53
N MET A 220 20.07 1.58 -23.44
CA MET A 220 20.77 0.99 -22.28
C MET A 220 19.93 -0.11 -21.61
N LEU A 221 18.63 0.10 -21.44
CA LEU A 221 17.74 -0.90 -20.85
C LEU A 221 17.60 -2.13 -21.75
N SER A 222 17.56 -1.98 -23.07
CA SER A 222 17.53 -3.15 -23.96
C SER A 222 18.77 -4.03 -23.78
N ARG A 223 19.94 -3.41 -23.60
CA ARG A 223 21.17 -4.14 -23.30
C ARG A 223 21.21 -4.70 -21.88
N ALA A 224 20.67 -3.94 -20.90
CA ALA A 224 20.57 -4.39 -19.52
C ALA A 224 19.74 -5.66 -19.36
N VAL A 225 18.63 -5.74 -20.09
CA VAL A 225 17.76 -6.92 -20.10
C VAL A 225 18.43 -8.14 -20.74
N GLU A 226 19.31 -7.95 -21.73
CA GLU A 226 20.10 -9.05 -22.30
C GLU A 226 21.14 -9.58 -21.31
N CYS A 227 21.74 -8.68 -20.49
CA CYS A 227 22.72 -9.05 -19.47
C CYS A 227 22.07 -9.62 -18.19
N CYS A 228 20.92 -9.09 -17.80
CA CYS A 228 20.20 -9.44 -16.57
C CYS A 228 18.75 -9.89 -16.88
N PRO A 229 18.53 -11.02 -17.54
CA PRO A 229 17.19 -11.45 -17.99
C PRO A 229 16.25 -11.82 -16.82
N THR A 230 16.79 -12.06 -15.63
CA THR A 230 16.02 -12.43 -14.41
C THR A 230 15.49 -11.23 -13.63
N SER A 231 15.86 -10.00 -14.00
CA SER A 231 15.41 -8.81 -13.29
C SER A 231 14.09 -8.28 -13.85
N GLN A 232 12.99 -8.46 -13.12
CA GLN A 232 11.68 -7.91 -13.47
C GLN A 232 11.69 -6.38 -13.65
N GLU A 233 12.45 -5.68 -12.79
CA GLU A 233 12.47 -4.22 -12.75
C GLU A 233 13.01 -3.59 -14.03
N LEU A 234 14.05 -4.21 -14.63
CA LEU A 234 14.62 -3.74 -15.90
C LEU A 234 13.64 -3.96 -17.07
N TRP A 235 12.93 -5.09 -17.08
CA TRP A 235 11.89 -5.36 -18.07
C TRP A 235 10.74 -4.37 -17.99
N LEU A 236 10.27 -4.07 -16.78
CA LEU A 236 9.19 -3.10 -16.55
C LEU A 236 9.63 -1.69 -16.91
N ALA A 237 10.87 -1.29 -16.57
CA ALA A 237 11.42 0.01 -16.94
C ALA A 237 11.53 0.16 -18.46
N LEU A 238 11.99 -0.88 -19.16
CA LEU A 238 12.05 -0.88 -20.63
C LEU A 238 10.65 -0.78 -21.24
N ALA A 239 9.69 -1.55 -20.76
CA ALA A 239 8.33 -1.52 -21.28
C ALA A 239 7.66 -0.14 -21.15
N ARG A 240 7.97 0.60 -20.07
CA ARG A 240 7.46 1.96 -19.85
C ARG A 240 8.02 3.02 -20.81
N LEU A 241 9.24 2.82 -21.32
CA LEU A 241 9.89 3.74 -22.24
C LEU A 241 9.64 3.42 -23.72
N GLU A 242 9.12 2.24 -24.01
CA GLU A 242 8.83 1.80 -25.37
C GLU A 242 7.43 2.23 -25.85
N SER A 243 7.23 2.23 -27.17
CA SER A 243 5.90 2.38 -27.75
C SER A 243 5.05 1.16 -27.45
N TYR A 244 3.71 1.30 -27.53
CA TYR A 244 2.76 0.22 -27.24
C TYR A 244 3.11 -1.12 -27.90
N GLU A 245 3.34 -1.12 -29.20
CA GLU A 245 3.71 -2.31 -29.99
C GLU A 245 4.98 -2.99 -29.46
N ASN A 246 6.01 -2.17 -29.16
CA ASN A 246 7.28 -2.67 -28.66
C ASN A 246 7.19 -3.09 -27.20
N ALA A 247 6.50 -2.31 -26.35
CA ALA A 247 6.26 -2.66 -24.95
C ALA A 247 5.56 -4.02 -24.82
N ARG A 248 4.58 -4.28 -25.67
CA ARG A 248 3.91 -5.59 -25.75
C ARG A 248 4.87 -6.72 -26.10
N LYS A 249 5.78 -6.50 -27.07
CA LYS A 249 6.83 -7.49 -27.42
C LYS A 249 7.82 -7.70 -26.28
N VAL A 250 8.20 -6.63 -25.59
CA VAL A 250 9.11 -6.65 -24.44
C VAL A 250 8.48 -7.44 -23.28
N LEU A 251 7.23 -7.16 -22.90
CA LEU A 251 6.54 -7.88 -21.84
C LEU A 251 6.30 -9.37 -22.19
N ASN A 252 6.05 -9.67 -23.46
CA ASN A 252 5.96 -11.06 -23.92
C ASN A 252 7.31 -11.81 -23.83
N LYS A 253 8.44 -11.13 -24.08
CA LYS A 253 9.78 -11.70 -23.86
C LYS A 253 10.06 -11.86 -22.36
N ALA A 254 9.75 -10.85 -21.54
CA ALA A 254 9.91 -10.88 -20.10
C ALA A 254 9.20 -12.09 -19.48
N ARG A 255 7.95 -12.36 -19.88
CA ARG A 255 7.16 -13.49 -19.41
C ARG A 255 7.78 -14.86 -19.74
N LYS A 256 8.56 -14.96 -20.83
CA LYS A 256 9.27 -16.19 -21.18
C LYS A 256 10.51 -16.42 -20.30
N HIS A 257 11.18 -15.33 -19.90
CA HIS A 257 12.37 -15.40 -19.05
C HIS A 257 12.02 -15.50 -17.57
N ILE A 258 10.94 -14.84 -17.14
CA ILE A 258 10.50 -14.79 -15.74
C ILE A 258 9.00 -15.13 -15.67
N PRO A 259 8.63 -16.42 -15.80
CA PRO A 259 7.22 -16.84 -15.79
C PRO A 259 6.55 -16.76 -14.42
N THR A 260 7.32 -16.63 -13.34
CA THR A 260 6.86 -16.65 -11.93
C THR A 260 6.45 -15.28 -11.40
N GLU A 261 6.70 -14.19 -12.14
CA GLU A 261 6.47 -12.85 -11.66
C GLU A 261 5.12 -12.28 -12.09
N ARG A 262 4.25 -12.00 -11.11
CA ARG A 262 2.92 -11.43 -11.34
C ARG A 262 2.94 -10.01 -11.90
N GLN A 263 3.95 -9.19 -11.53
CA GLN A 263 4.00 -7.77 -11.93
C GLN A 263 4.14 -7.58 -13.44
N ILE A 264 4.77 -8.53 -14.15
CA ILE A 264 4.88 -8.49 -15.61
C ILE A 264 3.50 -8.62 -16.27
N TRP A 265 2.64 -9.45 -15.70
CA TRP A 265 1.27 -9.65 -16.20
C TRP A 265 0.39 -8.43 -15.88
N ILE A 266 0.51 -7.88 -14.69
CA ILE A 266 -0.21 -6.67 -14.28
C ILE A 266 0.19 -5.50 -15.18
N ALA A 267 1.50 -5.32 -15.44
CA ALA A 267 1.98 -4.29 -16.36
C ALA A 267 1.46 -4.48 -17.80
N ALA A 268 1.30 -5.73 -18.24
CA ALA A 268 0.67 -6.00 -19.54
C ALA A 268 -0.81 -5.60 -19.56
N ALA A 269 -1.55 -5.87 -18.48
CA ALA A 269 -2.94 -5.43 -18.34
C ALA A 269 -3.07 -3.90 -18.31
N GLN A 270 -2.23 -3.22 -17.55
CA GLN A 270 -2.15 -1.75 -17.50
C GLN A 270 -1.81 -1.13 -18.86
N LEU A 271 -0.90 -1.77 -19.62
CA LEU A 271 -0.57 -1.33 -20.97
C LEU A 271 -1.77 -1.43 -21.92
N GLU A 272 -2.54 -2.51 -21.85
CA GLU A 272 -3.77 -2.65 -22.62
C GLU A 272 -4.83 -1.63 -22.20
N GLU A 273 -4.96 -1.33 -20.89
CA GLU A 273 -5.87 -0.32 -20.36
C GLU A 273 -5.52 1.10 -20.84
N SER A 274 -4.22 1.42 -20.92
CA SER A 274 -3.76 2.74 -21.34
C SER A 274 -3.91 3.03 -22.83
N ASN A 275 -4.01 2.02 -23.68
CA ASN A 275 -3.99 2.20 -25.13
C ASN A 275 -5.30 1.88 -25.85
N ASN A 276 -6.23 1.19 -25.22
CA ASN A 276 -7.48 0.78 -25.86
C ASN A 276 -8.68 1.50 -25.22
N GLU A 277 -9.45 2.22 -26.02
CA GLU A 277 -10.72 2.84 -25.60
C GLU A 277 -11.95 2.06 -26.10
N THR A 278 -11.78 0.76 -26.44
CA THR A 278 -12.84 -0.05 -27.04
C THR A 278 -13.64 -0.82 -26.00
N ASP A 279 -14.94 -1.06 -26.28
CA ASP A 279 -15.86 -1.84 -25.42
C ASP A 279 -15.35 -3.27 -25.09
N LYS A 280 -14.38 -3.77 -25.84
CA LYS A 280 -13.77 -5.09 -25.63
C LYS A 280 -12.59 -5.09 -24.67
N MET A 281 -12.15 -3.93 -24.21
CA MET A 281 -10.96 -3.76 -23.36
C MET A 281 -11.07 -4.53 -22.05
N GLU A 282 -12.20 -4.39 -21.36
CA GLU A 282 -12.43 -5.10 -20.10
C GLU A 282 -12.30 -6.62 -20.24
N SER A 283 -12.92 -7.19 -21.28
CA SER A 283 -12.82 -8.63 -21.58
C SER A 283 -11.40 -9.07 -21.96
N MET A 284 -10.59 -8.20 -22.58
CA MET A 284 -9.20 -8.51 -22.90
C MET A 284 -8.33 -8.50 -21.64
N ILE A 285 -8.47 -7.50 -20.81
CA ILE A 285 -7.73 -7.39 -19.54
C ILE A 285 -8.08 -8.57 -18.62
N GLU A 286 -9.35 -8.91 -18.52
CA GLU A 286 -9.80 -10.06 -17.73
C GLU A 286 -9.16 -11.38 -18.21
N LYS A 287 -9.08 -11.60 -19.53
CA LYS A 287 -8.38 -12.76 -20.10
C LYS A 287 -6.88 -12.74 -19.81
N VAL A 288 -6.24 -11.56 -19.81
CA VAL A 288 -4.82 -11.43 -19.46
C VAL A 288 -4.59 -11.82 -18.01
N ILE A 289 -5.40 -11.31 -17.09
CA ILE A 289 -5.28 -11.64 -15.66
C ILE A 289 -5.65 -13.12 -15.39
N ALA A 290 -6.71 -13.64 -15.96
CA ALA A 290 -7.05 -15.06 -15.83
C ALA A 290 -5.92 -16.00 -16.31
N ARG A 291 -5.29 -15.67 -17.45
CA ARG A 291 -4.12 -16.38 -17.94
C ARG A 291 -2.90 -16.24 -17.02
N SER A 292 -2.76 -15.08 -16.36
CA SER A 292 -1.67 -14.87 -15.39
C SER A 292 -1.81 -15.82 -14.21
N VAL A 293 -3.00 -15.91 -13.64
CA VAL A 293 -3.31 -16.79 -12.51
C VAL A 293 -3.04 -18.26 -12.91
N SER A 294 -3.58 -18.71 -14.04
CA SER A 294 -3.35 -20.06 -14.54
C SER A 294 -1.88 -20.36 -14.83
N SER A 295 -1.14 -19.41 -15.42
CA SER A 295 0.28 -19.58 -15.73
C SER A 295 1.14 -19.62 -14.47
N LEU A 296 0.84 -18.83 -13.46
CA LEU A 296 1.56 -18.84 -12.19
C LEU A 296 1.32 -20.16 -11.44
N GLN A 297 0.08 -20.65 -11.42
CA GLN A 297 -0.25 -21.94 -10.82
C GLN A 297 0.48 -23.10 -11.53
N THR A 298 0.53 -23.11 -12.86
CA THR A 298 1.26 -24.14 -13.63
C THR A 298 2.76 -24.11 -13.40
N ASN A 299 3.33 -22.94 -13.06
CA ASN A 299 4.74 -22.79 -12.68
C ASN A 299 5.01 -23.02 -11.17
N GLY A 300 4.02 -23.52 -10.42
CA GLY A 300 4.18 -23.87 -9.01
C GLY A 300 4.21 -22.68 -8.05
N VAL A 301 3.76 -21.50 -8.49
CA VAL A 301 3.67 -20.32 -7.62
C VAL A 301 2.35 -20.37 -6.88
N GLU A 302 2.41 -20.35 -5.56
CA GLU A 302 1.22 -20.23 -4.72
C GLU A 302 0.61 -18.83 -4.85
N ILE A 303 -0.70 -18.80 -5.02
CA ILE A 303 -1.44 -17.55 -5.18
C ILE A 303 -1.98 -17.13 -3.82
N TYR A 304 -1.29 -16.18 -3.20
CA TYR A 304 -1.75 -15.54 -1.97
C TYR A 304 -2.67 -14.37 -2.32
N ARG A 305 -3.95 -14.52 -2.02
CA ARG A 305 -5.01 -13.55 -2.27
C ARG A 305 -4.66 -12.13 -1.79
N GLU A 306 -4.14 -12.03 -0.57
CA GLU A 306 -3.78 -10.75 0.06
C GLU A 306 -2.79 -9.93 -0.77
N HIS A 307 -1.74 -10.60 -1.28
CA HIS A 307 -0.75 -9.94 -2.13
C HIS A 307 -1.33 -9.42 -3.45
N TRP A 308 -2.35 -10.07 -4.01
CA TRP A 308 -3.00 -9.62 -5.23
C TRP A 308 -3.98 -8.47 -4.96
N ILE A 309 -4.65 -8.48 -3.81
CA ILE A 309 -5.49 -7.35 -3.37
C ILE A 309 -4.61 -6.11 -3.15
N ASP A 310 -3.41 -6.25 -2.58
CA ASP A 310 -2.48 -5.14 -2.45
C ASP A 310 -1.99 -4.61 -3.80
N GLU A 311 -1.77 -5.49 -4.79
CA GLU A 311 -1.47 -5.06 -6.17
C GLU A 311 -2.69 -4.38 -6.83
N ALA A 312 -3.92 -4.83 -6.56
CA ALA A 312 -5.13 -4.16 -7.02
C ALA A 312 -5.26 -2.75 -6.46
N LYS A 313 -4.99 -2.56 -5.15
CA LYS A 313 -4.92 -1.24 -4.51
C LYS A 313 -3.83 -0.35 -5.13
N LYS A 314 -2.69 -0.91 -5.53
CA LYS A 314 -1.64 -0.15 -6.25
C LYS A 314 -2.11 0.27 -7.63
N CYS A 315 -2.75 -0.64 -8.39
CA CYS A 315 -3.32 -0.31 -9.70
C CYS A 315 -4.36 0.82 -9.60
N GLU A 316 -5.19 0.83 -8.55
CA GLU A 316 -6.14 1.91 -8.30
C GLU A 316 -5.44 3.25 -8.10
N ARG A 317 -4.38 3.29 -7.27
CA ARG A 317 -3.57 4.50 -7.05
C ARG A 317 -2.90 4.99 -8.34
N GLU A 318 -2.51 4.09 -9.22
CA GLU A 318 -1.93 4.38 -10.53
C GLU A 318 -2.98 4.74 -11.60
N LYS A 319 -4.29 4.80 -11.23
CA LYS A 319 -5.43 5.13 -12.10
C LYS A 319 -5.74 4.08 -13.18
N PHE A 320 -5.62 2.79 -12.82
CA PHE A 320 -6.02 1.65 -13.64
C PHE A 320 -7.18 0.87 -13.01
N PRO A 321 -8.41 1.42 -13.02
CA PRO A 321 -9.55 0.82 -12.33
C PRO A 321 -10.02 -0.49 -12.97
N ILE A 322 -9.87 -0.66 -14.29
CA ILE A 322 -10.31 -1.85 -15.00
C ILE A 322 -9.39 -3.04 -14.66
N THR A 323 -8.07 -2.80 -14.68
CA THR A 323 -7.08 -3.81 -14.25
C THR A 323 -7.30 -4.21 -12.80
N CYS A 324 -7.56 -3.25 -11.91
CA CYS A 324 -7.91 -3.50 -10.51
C CYS A 324 -9.13 -4.42 -10.40
N GLY A 325 -10.23 -4.12 -11.10
CA GLY A 325 -11.44 -4.95 -11.10
C GLY A 325 -11.20 -6.36 -11.65
N ALA A 326 -10.39 -6.50 -12.69
CA ALA A 326 -10.04 -7.80 -13.26
C ALA A 326 -9.21 -8.65 -12.28
N ILE A 327 -8.26 -8.05 -11.55
CA ILE A 327 -7.49 -8.73 -10.51
C ILE A 327 -8.43 -9.27 -9.42
N VAL A 328 -9.31 -8.42 -8.90
CA VAL A 328 -10.25 -8.81 -7.85
C VAL A 328 -11.14 -9.97 -8.31
N ARG A 329 -11.77 -9.86 -9.48
CA ARG A 329 -12.67 -10.92 -10.00
C ARG A 329 -12.00 -12.29 -10.14
N ASN A 330 -10.72 -12.31 -10.49
CA ASN A 330 -10.01 -13.59 -10.74
C ASN A 330 -9.35 -14.19 -9.50
N VAL A 331 -9.14 -13.42 -8.43
CA VAL A 331 -8.30 -13.87 -7.30
C VAL A 331 -9.03 -13.89 -5.97
N ILE A 332 -10.10 -13.11 -5.80
CA ILE A 332 -10.74 -12.93 -4.50
C ILE A 332 -11.33 -14.23 -3.90
N GLY A 333 -11.72 -15.19 -4.73
CA GLY A 333 -12.23 -16.50 -4.30
C GLY A 333 -11.16 -17.58 -4.11
N VAL A 334 -9.88 -17.28 -4.43
CA VAL A 334 -8.83 -18.30 -4.37
C VAL A 334 -8.45 -18.60 -2.93
N GLY A 335 -8.50 -19.90 -2.56
CA GLY A 335 -8.06 -20.39 -1.24
C GLY A 335 -9.05 -20.15 -0.10
N ILE A 336 -10.29 -19.81 -0.39
CA ILE A 336 -11.34 -19.62 0.62
C ILE A 336 -12.44 -20.68 0.40
N GLU A 337 -12.97 -21.24 1.49
CA GLU A 337 -14.15 -22.09 1.44
C GLU A 337 -15.41 -21.24 1.24
N GLU A 338 -16.40 -21.79 0.52
CA GLU A 338 -17.63 -21.06 0.19
C GLU A 338 -18.37 -20.51 1.42
N GLN A 339 -18.26 -21.19 2.58
CA GLN A 339 -18.89 -20.79 3.84
C GLN A 339 -18.28 -19.51 4.43
N ASP A 340 -17.00 -19.26 4.14
CA ASP A 340 -16.24 -18.14 4.69
C ASP A 340 -16.17 -16.93 3.76
N HIS A 341 -16.68 -17.03 2.53
CA HIS A 341 -16.66 -15.94 1.55
C HIS A 341 -17.26 -14.64 2.08
N GLU A 342 -18.44 -14.71 2.71
CA GLU A 342 -19.13 -13.51 3.20
C GLU A 342 -18.30 -12.75 4.22
N ASN A 343 -17.81 -13.44 5.26
CA ASN A 343 -17.04 -12.82 6.33
C ASN A 343 -15.69 -12.29 5.85
N THR A 344 -15.02 -13.05 5.00
CA THR A 344 -13.67 -12.70 4.50
C THR A 344 -13.73 -11.50 3.56
N TRP A 345 -14.66 -11.49 2.61
CA TRP A 345 -14.81 -10.38 1.67
C TRP A 345 -15.28 -9.10 2.35
N MET A 346 -16.17 -9.22 3.36
CA MET A 346 -16.53 -8.07 4.19
C MET A 346 -15.34 -7.54 5.00
N GLY A 347 -14.46 -8.43 5.46
CA GLY A 347 -13.19 -8.05 6.10
C GLY A 347 -12.27 -7.29 5.15
N ASP A 348 -12.09 -7.78 3.91
CA ASP A 348 -11.28 -7.13 2.88
C ASP A 348 -11.80 -5.74 2.49
N ILE A 349 -13.11 -5.62 2.35
CA ILE A 349 -13.75 -4.32 2.07
C ILE A 349 -13.47 -3.33 3.21
N LYS A 350 -13.64 -3.77 4.47
CA LYS A 350 -13.30 -2.93 5.63
C LYS A 350 -11.82 -2.55 5.64
N ALA A 351 -10.92 -3.48 5.30
CA ALA A 351 -9.50 -3.21 5.17
C ALA A 351 -9.17 -2.20 4.05
N CYS A 352 -9.90 -2.23 2.93
CA CYS A 352 -9.76 -1.22 1.87
C CYS A 352 -10.20 0.18 2.30
N LEU A 353 -11.12 0.28 3.28
CA LEU A 353 -11.67 1.54 3.78
C LEU A 353 -10.99 2.06 5.04
N SER A 354 -10.20 1.23 5.74
CA SER A 354 -9.55 1.56 7.03
C SER A 354 -8.12 2.06 6.89
N ASP A 355 -7.53 2.04 5.71
CA ASP A 355 -6.17 2.54 5.49
C ASP A 355 -6.12 4.07 5.74
N GLU A 356 -5.76 4.46 6.97
CA GLU A 356 -5.64 5.86 7.41
C GLU A 356 -4.52 6.64 6.69
N VAL A 357 -3.66 5.98 5.93
CA VAL A 357 -2.42 6.56 5.37
C VAL A 357 -2.51 6.92 3.89
N SER A 358 -3.51 6.42 3.15
CA SER A 358 -3.67 6.74 1.73
C SER A 358 -5.15 6.79 1.34
N GLU A 359 -5.44 7.57 0.31
CA GLU A 359 -6.75 7.66 -0.33
C GLU A 359 -7.42 6.29 -0.37
N TRP A 360 -8.65 6.22 0.13
CA TRP A 360 -9.44 4.99 0.23
C TRP A 360 -9.48 4.26 -1.10
N SER A 361 -9.25 2.94 -1.08
CA SER A 361 -9.30 2.09 -2.28
C SER A 361 -10.76 1.76 -2.64
N VAL A 362 -11.46 2.79 -3.13
CA VAL A 362 -12.90 2.77 -3.42
C VAL A 362 -13.21 1.84 -4.59
N HIS A 363 -12.40 1.85 -5.64
CA HIS A 363 -12.61 1.00 -6.82
C HIS A 363 -12.35 -0.48 -6.50
N THR A 364 -11.35 -0.76 -5.66
CA THR A 364 -11.09 -2.13 -5.18
C THR A 364 -12.28 -2.65 -4.38
N ALA A 365 -12.77 -1.89 -3.42
CA ALA A 365 -13.93 -2.25 -2.61
C ALA A 365 -15.19 -2.44 -3.47
N ARG A 366 -15.44 -1.54 -4.43
CA ARG A 366 -16.55 -1.65 -5.39
C ARG A 366 -16.47 -2.93 -6.22
N SER A 367 -15.28 -3.29 -6.68
CA SER A 367 -15.06 -4.51 -7.46
C SER A 367 -15.31 -5.78 -6.64
N ILE A 368 -14.98 -5.75 -5.33
CA ILE A 368 -15.30 -6.85 -4.41
C ILE A 368 -16.81 -6.98 -4.24
N TYR A 369 -17.54 -5.87 -4.00
CA TYR A 369 -19.00 -5.90 -3.93
C TYR A 369 -19.62 -6.40 -5.22
N ALA A 370 -19.19 -5.91 -6.37
CA ALA A 370 -19.71 -6.35 -7.67
C ALA A 370 -19.52 -7.86 -7.89
N HIS A 371 -18.37 -8.40 -7.51
CA HIS A 371 -18.09 -9.85 -7.57
C HIS A 371 -18.99 -10.63 -6.59
N ALA A 372 -19.11 -10.18 -5.34
CA ALA A 372 -19.94 -10.82 -4.33
C ALA A 372 -21.41 -10.84 -4.72
N LEU A 373 -21.93 -9.74 -5.26
CA LEU A 373 -23.31 -9.65 -5.74
C LEU A 373 -23.58 -10.52 -6.97
N GLY A 374 -22.56 -10.73 -7.82
CA GLY A 374 -22.65 -11.65 -8.95
C GLY A 374 -22.77 -13.12 -8.54
N LEU A 375 -22.03 -13.53 -7.50
CA LEU A 375 -22.04 -14.91 -6.99
C LEU A 375 -23.23 -15.18 -6.05
N TYR A 376 -23.57 -14.23 -5.20
CA TYR A 376 -24.61 -14.35 -4.18
C TYR A 376 -25.75 -13.32 -4.37
N PRO A 377 -26.49 -13.36 -5.49
CA PRO A 377 -27.50 -12.35 -5.80
C PRO A 377 -28.64 -12.31 -4.77
N ASN A 378 -28.93 -13.42 -4.09
CA ASN A 378 -30.02 -13.52 -3.12
C ASN A 378 -29.60 -13.06 -1.71
N ASN A 379 -28.32 -12.79 -1.48
CA ASN A 379 -27.85 -12.33 -0.18
C ASN A 379 -28.10 -10.82 -0.02
N HIS A 380 -29.13 -10.47 0.76
CA HIS A 380 -29.53 -9.08 0.99
C HIS A 380 -28.53 -8.28 1.82
N THR A 381 -27.65 -8.92 2.60
CA THR A 381 -26.63 -8.24 3.40
C THR A 381 -25.60 -7.55 2.49
N PHE A 382 -25.12 -8.24 1.45
CA PHE A 382 -24.22 -7.63 0.49
C PHE A 382 -24.84 -6.44 -0.26
N TRP A 383 -26.13 -6.54 -0.63
CA TRP A 383 -26.83 -5.43 -1.28
C TRP A 383 -26.98 -4.22 -0.36
N GLU A 384 -27.33 -4.44 0.93
CA GLU A 384 -27.45 -3.35 1.90
C GLU A 384 -26.11 -2.64 2.13
N GLU A 385 -25.05 -3.40 2.39
CA GLU A 385 -23.72 -2.84 2.61
C GLU A 385 -23.18 -2.14 1.35
N ALA A 386 -23.35 -2.73 0.16
CA ALA A 386 -22.99 -2.10 -1.11
C ALA A 386 -23.75 -0.78 -1.34
N ALA A 387 -25.05 -0.73 -1.01
CA ALA A 387 -25.85 0.49 -1.14
C ALA A 387 -25.39 1.57 -0.14
N TYR A 388 -25.05 1.22 1.09
CA TYR A 388 -24.47 2.15 2.07
C TYR A 388 -23.08 2.63 1.62
N PHE A 389 -22.29 1.74 1.06
CA PHE A 389 -20.99 2.09 0.51
C PHE A 389 -21.10 3.09 -0.64
N GLU A 390 -21.95 2.82 -1.65
CA GLU A 390 -22.16 3.75 -2.76
C GLU A 390 -22.83 5.07 -2.32
N GLN A 391 -23.67 5.06 -1.28
CA GLN A 391 -24.21 6.28 -0.71
C GLN A 391 -23.13 7.19 -0.11
N LYS A 392 -22.06 6.60 0.44
CA LYS A 392 -20.99 7.32 1.14
C LYS A 392 -19.85 7.72 0.19
N HIS A 393 -19.49 6.86 -0.76
CA HIS A 393 -18.28 6.98 -1.59
C HIS A 393 -18.56 7.06 -3.09
N GLY A 394 -19.76 6.68 -3.54
CA GLY A 394 -20.13 6.64 -4.94
C GLY A 394 -20.80 7.91 -5.45
N THR A 395 -21.12 7.91 -6.73
CA THR A 395 -21.95 8.93 -7.36
C THR A 395 -23.43 8.58 -7.23
N ALA A 396 -24.32 9.60 -7.36
CA ALA A 396 -25.76 9.38 -7.30
C ALA A 396 -26.24 8.40 -8.38
N ASP A 397 -25.61 8.41 -9.56
CA ASP A 397 -25.97 7.52 -10.68
C ASP A 397 -25.59 6.06 -10.37
N GLN A 398 -24.40 5.83 -9.84
CA GLN A 398 -23.93 4.49 -9.45
C GLN A 398 -24.82 3.87 -8.35
N LEU A 399 -25.19 4.69 -7.35
CA LEU A 399 -26.11 4.25 -6.31
C LEU A 399 -27.50 3.89 -6.89
N GLU A 400 -28.00 4.68 -7.86
CA GLU A 400 -29.29 4.41 -8.48
C GLU A 400 -29.30 3.13 -9.30
N ASP A 401 -28.25 2.89 -10.09
CA ASP A 401 -28.09 1.67 -10.90
C ASP A 401 -28.02 0.43 -9.99
N LEU A 402 -27.26 0.53 -8.89
CA LEU A 402 -27.14 -0.55 -7.92
C LEU A 402 -28.49 -0.82 -7.23
N LEU A 403 -29.20 0.22 -6.78
CA LEU A 403 -30.50 0.07 -6.12
C LEU A 403 -31.57 -0.45 -7.07
N GLU A 404 -31.53 -0.10 -8.36
CA GLU A 404 -32.44 -0.64 -9.37
C GLU A 404 -32.21 -2.14 -9.56
N GLN A 405 -30.96 -2.59 -9.58
CA GLN A 405 -30.62 -4.03 -9.61
C GLN A 405 -31.07 -4.73 -8.32
N ALA A 406 -30.79 -4.13 -7.14
CA ALA A 406 -31.17 -4.68 -5.85
C ALA A 406 -32.70 -4.89 -5.73
N VAL A 407 -33.47 -3.93 -6.20
CA VAL A 407 -34.95 -4.02 -6.20
C VAL A 407 -35.45 -5.11 -7.15
N ARG A 408 -34.80 -5.34 -8.30
CA ARG A 408 -35.15 -6.43 -9.23
C ARG A 408 -34.89 -7.81 -8.64
N VAL A 409 -33.76 -7.97 -7.95
CA VAL A 409 -33.32 -9.27 -7.40
C VAL A 409 -33.99 -9.57 -6.06
N CYS A 410 -34.09 -8.58 -5.17
CA CYS A 410 -34.64 -8.70 -3.82
C CYS A 410 -35.87 -7.81 -3.63
N PRO A 411 -37.00 -8.02 -4.35
CA PRO A 411 -38.14 -7.12 -4.33
C PRO A 411 -38.91 -7.10 -2.99
N LYS A 412 -38.75 -8.10 -2.13
CA LYS A 412 -39.39 -8.18 -0.81
C LYS A 412 -38.68 -7.32 0.25
N ASN A 413 -37.44 -6.92 0.02
CA ASN A 413 -36.73 -6.06 0.98
C ASN A 413 -37.18 -4.60 0.84
N GLU A 414 -37.80 -4.12 1.90
CA GLU A 414 -38.38 -2.77 1.97
C GLU A 414 -37.28 -1.68 1.89
N ASN A 415 -36.10 -1.94 2.46
CA ASN A 415 -35.03 -0.97 2.59
C ASN A 415 -34.55 -0.48 1.23
N PHE A 416 -34.46 -1.38 0.23
CA PHE A 416 -33.98 -0.99 -1.12
C PHE A 416 -34.97 -0.03 -1.81
N TRP A 417 -36.25 -0.27 -1.69
CA TRP A 417 -37.28 0.63 -2.21
C TRP A 417 -37.22 2.01 -1.56
N LEU A 418 -37.02 2.04 -0.24
CA LEU A 418 -36.88 3.28 0.52
C LEU A 418 -35.61 4.06 0.16
N MET A 419 -34.49 3.37 0.01
CA MET A 419 -33.23 3.99 -0.41
C MET A 419 -33.33 4.53 -1.84
N ALA A 420 -33.90 3.77 -2.78
CA ALA A 420 -34.10 4.19 -4.17
C ALA A 420 -35.03 5.42 -4.27
N ALA A 421 -36.14 5.41 -3.55
CA ALA A 421 -37.03 6.55 -3.52
C ALA A 421 -36.38 7.79 -2.90
N LYS A 422 -35.61 7.61 -1.82
CA LYS A 422 -34.90 8.69 -1.14
C LYS A 422 -33.78 9.28 -2.04
N SER A 423 -33.03 8.45 -2.77
CA SER A 423 -32.01 8.90 -3.70
C SER A 423 -32.60 9.76 -4.81
N LYS A 424 -33.65 9.28 -5.50
CA LYS A 424 -34.33 10.06 -6.56
C LYS A 424 -34.92 11.37 -6.06
N TRP A 425 -35.46 11.36 -4.85
CA TRP A 425 -36.09 12.55 -4.28
C TRP A 425 -35.04 13.58 -3.80
N LYS A 426 -34.05 13.17 -3.00
CA LYS A 426 -33.09 14.11 -2.40
C LYS A 426 -31.95 14.49 -3.33
N SER A 427 -31.39 13.56 -4.10
CA SER A 427 -30.23 13.81 -4.94
C SER A 427 -30.59 14.49 -6.26
N LYS A 428 -31.67 14.08 -6.91
CA LYS A 428 -32.08 14.58 -8.23
C LYS A 428 -33.34 15.44 -8.21
N GLN A 429 -33.96 15.64 -7.05
CA GLN A 429 -35.22 16.37 -6.86
C GLN A 429 -36.35 15.91 -7.80
N ASN A 430 -36.27 14.65 -8.25
CA ASN A 430 -37.26 14.09 -9.18
C ASN A 430 -38.38 13.38 -8.43
N ILE A 431 -39.34 14.18 -7.98
CA ILE A 431 -40.48 13.72 -7.20
C ILE A 431 -41.33 12.71 -8.00
N GLY A 432 -41.43 12.91 -9.33
CA GLY A 432 -42.21 12.03 -10.20
C GLY A 432 -41.67 10.60 -10.24
N MET A 433 -40.35 10.43 -10.32
CA MET A 433 -39.75 9.09 -10.28
C MET A 433 -39.79 8.45 -8.89
N ALA A 434 -39.60 9.23 -7.82
CA ALA A 434 -39.76 8.72 -6.45
C ALA A 434 -41.17 8.17 -6.20
N ARG A 435 -42.21 8.88 -6.69
CA ARG A 435 -43.59 8.40 -6.66
C ARG A 435 -43.80 7.09 -7.42
N LYS A 436 -43.20 6.95 -8.61
CA LYS A 436 -43.28 5.70 -9.39
C LYS A 436 -42.63 4.53 -8.66
N ILE A 437 -41.47 4.74 -8.06
CA ILE A 437 -40.74 3.73 -7.28
C ILE A 437 -41.61 3.27 -6.10
N LEU A 438 -42.12 4.21 -5.30
CA LEU A 438 -43.01 3.87 -4.17
C LEU A 438 -44.32 3.21 -4.61
N ALA A 439 -44.90 3.61 -5.75
CA ALA A 439 -46.07 2.95 -6.32
C ALA A 439 -45.77 1.48 -6.72
N SER A 440 -44.59 1.21 -7.25
CA SER A 440 -44.13 -0.16 -7.53
C SER A 440 -43.90 -0.95 -6.23
N ALA A 441 -43.32 -0.30 -5.22
CA ALA A 441 -43.09 -0.89 -3.90
C ALA A 441 -44.40 -1.31 -3.23
N PHE A 442 -45.48 -0.53 -3.34
CA PHE A 442 -46.83 -0.91 -2.81
C PHE A 442 -47.43 -2.13 -3.48
N LYS A 443 -47.11 -2.39 -4.76
CA LYS A 443 -47.63 -3.60 -5.44
C LYS A 443 -46.98 -4.87 -4.90
N VAL A 444 -45.69 -4.77 -4.55
CA VAL A 444 -44.90 -5.92 -4.06
C VAL A 444 -45.08 -6.10 -2.55
N ASN A 445 -45.02 -5.02 -1.78
CA ASN A 445 -45.07 -5.03 -0.32
C ASN A 445 -46.27 -4.18 0.20
N PRO A 446 -47.53 -4.62 0.01
CA PRO A 446 -48.74 -3.82 0.35
C PRO A 446 -48.89 -3.60 1.86
N ASN A 447 -48.35 -4.48 2.70
CA ASN A 447 -48.47 -4.44 4.15
C ASN A 447 -47.32 -3.72 4.87
N SER A 448 -46.37 -3.20 4.11
CA SER A 448 -45.19 -2.51 4.70
C SER A 448 -45.56 -1.13 5.23
N GLU A 449 -45.56 -0.97 6.53
CA GLU A 449 -45.71 0.32 7.21
C GLU A 449 -44.69 1.35 6.74
N LYS A 450 -43.41 0.92 6.63
CA LYS A 450 -42.30 1.81 6.33
C LYS A 450 -42.44 2.48 4.96
N ILE A 451 -42.89 1.72 3.95
CA ILE A 451 -43.08 2.24 2.58
C ILE A 451 -44.24 3.25 2.57
N TRP A 452 -45.37 2.95 3.25
CA TRP A 452 -46.49 3.87 3.35
C TRP A 452 -46.08 5.18 4.02
N LEU A 453 -45.41 5.11 5.16
CA LEU A 453 -44.95 6.30 5.88
C LEU A 453 -43.93 7.12 5.10
N ALA A 454 -43.01 6.48 4.34
CA ALA A 454 -42.08 7.19 3.46
C ALA A 454 -42.81 7.94 2.33
N ALA A 455 -43.84 7.33 1.74
CA ALA A 455 -44.64 7.99 0.70
C ALA A 455 -45.43 9.19 1.28
N VAL A 456 -45.99 9.04 2.49
CA VAL A 456 -46.67 10.14 3.18
C VAL A 456 -45.67 11.28 3.47
N LYS A 457 -44.50 10.97 3.96
CA LYS A 457 -43.43 11.95 4.23
C LYS A 457 -43.03 12.70 2.97
N LEU A 458 -42.90 11.99 1.85
CA LEU A 458 -42.60 12.60 0.54
C LEU A 458 -43.66 13.61 0.14
N GLU A 459 -44.94 13.27 0.26
CA GLU A 459 -46.03 14.19 -0.09
C GLU A 459 -46.14 15.36 0.90
N GLN A 460 -45.89 15.15 2.20
CA GLN A 460 -45.86 16.23 3.21
C GLN A 460 -44.73 17.24 2.91
N GLU A 461 -43.50 16.78 2.64
CA GLU A 461 -42.38 17.66 2.34
C GLU A 461 -42.56 18.41 1.00
N ASN A 462 -43.42 17.90 0.11
CA ASN A 462 -43.76 18.55 -1.15
C ASN A 462 -45.04 19.39 -1.10
N ASN A 463 -45.58 19.65 0.10
CA ASN A 463 -46.82 20.44 0.33
C ASN A 463 -48.06 19.92 -0.43
N GLU A 464 -48.20 18.60 -0.52
CA GLU A 464 -49.33 17.92 -1.15
C GLU A 464 -50.22 17.18 -0.11
N PRO A 465 -50.94 17.87 0.79
CA PRO A 465 -51.65 17.25 1.90
C PRO A 465 -52.81 16.37 1.43
N ILE A 466 -53.47 16.72 0.32
CA ILE A 466 -54.57 15.92 -0.23
C ILE A 466 -54.11 14.53 -0.64
N ARG A 467 -52.90 14.42 -1.23
CA ARG A 467 -52.31 13.13 -1.59
C ARG A 467 -51.87 12.35 -0.36
N ALA A 468 -51.26 13.03 0.62
CA ALA A 468 -50.86 12.42 1.88
C ALA A 468 -52.07 11.80 2.63
N ARG A 469 -53.22 12.49 2.67
CA ARG A 469 -54.45 11.96 3.24
C ARG A 469 -54.93 10.69 2.53
N LYS A 470 -54.95 10.69 1.18
CA LYS A 470 -55.37 9.51 0.38
C LYS A 470 -54.42 8.33 0.61
N LEU A 471 -53.10 8.56 0.75
CA LEU A 471 -52.12 7.53 1.06
C LEU A 471 -52.33 6.97 2.47
N LEU A 472 -52.55 7.82 3.47
CA LEU A 472 -52.81 7.39 4.83
C LEU A 472 -54.14 6.62 4.98
N ALA A 473 -55.19 7.00 4.23
CA ALA A 473 -56.41 6.22 4.18
C ALA A 473 -56.17 4.79 3.69
N LYS A 474 -55.46 4.64 2.56
CA LYS A 474 -55.07 3.32 2.03
C LYS A 474 -54.13 2.56 2.97
N ALA A 475 -53.19 3.26 3.63
CA ALA A 475 -52.26 2.65 4.60
C ALA A 475 -53.01 2.07 5.81
N ARG A 476 -54.06 2.75 6.30
CA ARG A 476 -54.90 2.22 7.38
C ARG A 476 -55.68 0.95 6.99
N ASP A 477 -56.06 0.84 5.71
CA ASP A 477 -56.75 -0.35 5.20
C ASP A 477 -55.81 -1.54 4.97
N LYS A 478 -54.54 -1.30 4.58
CA LYS A 478 -53.58 -2.35 4.20
C LYS A 478 -52.59 -2.71 5.30
N ALA A 479 -51.90 -1.72 5.87
CA ALA A 479 -50.85 -1.93 6.86
C ALA A 479 -51.37 -1.90 8.31
N ASP A 480 -52.43 -1.15 8.57
CA ASP A 480 -53.20 -1.08 9.82
C ASP A 480 -52.37 -1.11 11.12
N THR A 481 -51.32 -0.31 11.19
CA THR A 481 -50.44 -0.26 12.37
C THR A 481 -50.72 0.98 13.23
N PRO A 482 -50.46 0.94 14.55
CA PRO A 482 -50.60 2.10 15.43
C PRO A 482 -49.87 3.35 14.93
N ARG A 483 -48.73 3.15 14.29
CA ARG A 483 -47.88 4.22 13.80
C ARG A 483 -48.50 4.94 12.59
N VAL A 484 -49.18 4.20 11.69
CA VAL A 484 -49.95 4.77 10.58
C VAL A 484 -51.11 5.61 11.11
N TRP A 485 -51.83 5.13 12.13
CA TRP A 485 -52.89 5.88 12.78
C TRP A 485 -52.36 7.15 13.44
N MET A 486 -51.29 7.06 14.21
CA MET A 486 -50.63 8.22 14.82
C MET A 486 -50.19 9.27 13.78
N THR A 487 -49.62 8.81 12.67
CA THR A 487 -49.18 9.71 11.59
C THR A 487 -50.40 10.37 10.91
N SER A 488 -51.51 9.65 10.78
CA SER A 488 -52.78 10.20 10.26
C SER A 488 -53.31 11.33 11.15
N VAL A 489 -53.34 11.10 12.47
CA VAL A 489 -53.77 12.10 13.46
C VAL A 489 -52.84 13.32 13.42
N LYS A 490 -51.54 13.08 13.36
CA LYS A 490 -50.52 14.13 13.33
C LYS A 490 -50.62 15.01 12.07
N LEU A 491 -50.92 14.40 10.91
CA LEU A 491 -51.17 15.16 9.69
C LEU A 491 -52.38 16.08 9.79
N GLU A 492 -53.54 15.58 10.28
CA GLU A 492 -54.74 16.41 10.43
C GLU A 492 -54.55 17.51 11.45
N TRP A 493 -53.80 17.24 12.54
CA TRP A 493 -53.46 18.28 13.53
C TRP A 493 -52.54 19.37 12.90
N GLN A 494 -51.57 18.98 12.09
CA GLN A 494 -50.70 19.97 11.39
C GLN A 494 -51.45 20.83 10.36
N LEU A 495 -52.61 20.36 9.90
CA LEU A 495 -53.48 21.06 8.97
C LEU A 495 -54.62 21.82 9.67
N ASP A 496 -54.56 21.96 11.01
CA ASP A 496 -55.57 22.60 11.89
C ASP A 496 -56.96 21.96 11.82
N ASN A 497 -57.07 20.73 11.29
CA ASN A 497 -58.35 19.99 11.25
C ASN A 497 -58.59 19.19 12.53
N MET A 498 -58.86 19.87 13.63
CA MET A 498 -59.02 19.26 14.97
C MET A 498 -60.19 18.26 15.04
N VAL A 499 -61.25 18.48 14.32
CA VAL A 499 -62.45 17.57 14.31
C VAL A 499 -62.08 16.22 13.73
N ASP A 500 -61.42 16.20 12.57
CA ASP A 500 -60.98 14.98 11.90
C ASP A 500 -59.89 14.26 12.70
N ALA A 501 -58.97 15.00 13.32
CA ALA A 501 -57.93 14.44 14.19
C ALA A 501 -58.54 13.71 15.39
N LEU A 502 -59.51 14.32 16.09
CA LEU A 502 -60.21 13.70 17.23
C LEU A 502 -61.00 12.46 16.82
N ASP A 503 -61.65 12.49 15.65
CA ASP A 503 -62.39 11.33 15.13
C ASP A 503 -61.46 10.16 14.80
N LEU A 504 -60.28 10.43 14.23
CA LEU A 504 -59.25 9.41 13.99
C LEU A 504 -58.72 8.82 15.30
N VAL A 505 -58.50 9.64 16.33
CA VAL A 505 -58.12 9.16 17.66
C VAL A 505 -59.18 8.26 18.25
N LYS A 506 -60.46 8.65 18.21
CA LYS A 506 -61.59 7.82 18.72
C LYS A 506 -61.65 6.48 17.99
N LYS A 507 -61.53 6.47 16.66
CA LYS A 507 -61.52 5.25 15.84
C LYS A 507 -60.30 4.35 16.19
N SER A 508 -59.11 4.90 16.33
CA SER A 508 -57.91 4.15 16.69
C SER A 508 -58.02 3.53 18.10
N LEU A 509 -58.45 4.32 19.09
CA LEU A 509 -58.66 3.83 20.46
C LEU A 509 -59.71 2.72 20.54
N LYS A 510 -60.83 2.86 19.83
CA LYS A 510 -61.90 1.80 19.78
C LYS A 510 -61.30 0.51 19.19
N LYS A 511 -60.49 0.59 18.15
CA LYS A 511 -59.90 -0.56 17.49
C LYS A 511 -58.85 -1.27 18.35
N TYR A 512 -57.88 -0.54 18.88
CA TYR A 512 -56.77 -1.12 19.66
C TYR A 512 -57.19 -1.50 21.08
N ARG A 513 -58.22 -0.87 21.67
CA ARG A 513 -58.81 -1.30 22.95
C ARG A 513 -59.49 -2.66 22.87
N MET A 514 -60.01 -3.04 21.69
CA MET A 514 -60.59 -4.38 21.47
C MET A 514 -59.50 -5.45 21.34
N VAL A 515 -58.29 -5.11 20.85
CA VAL A 515 -57.14 -6.02 20.72
C VAL A 515 -56.48 -6.29 22.08
N LEU A 516 -56.47 -5.31 23.00
CA LEU A 516 -55.95 -5.46 24.37
C LEU A 516 -56.89 -6.22 25.31
N LYS A 517 -58.16 -6.50 24.89
CA LYS A 517 -59.12 -7.30 25.64
C LYS A 517 -59.19 -8.77 25.18
N LYS A 518 -58.47 -9.15 24.15
CA LYS A 518 -58.24 -10.53 23.73
C LYS A 518 -56.85 -10.99 24.15
#